data_f24754fe24db81558e36e553b963b09d
#
_entry.id   f24754fe24db81558e36e553b963b09d
#
_cell.length_a   1.000
_cell.length_b   1.000
_cell.length_c   1.000
_cell.angle_alpha   90.00
_cell.angle_beta   90.00
_cell.angle_gamma   90.00
#
_symmetry.space_group_name_H-M   'P 1'
#
loop_
_entity.id
_entity.type
_entity.pdbx_description
1 polymer ?
#
loop_
_entity_poly.entity_id
_entity_poly.type
_entity_poly.pdbx_seq_one_letter_code
_entity_poly.pdbx_strand_id
1 'polypeptide(L)'
;MPQTLQAREINLDQLQEDFGLVHLRDRKLFAEGSIELPSLTVAEMKLLDEVNEEFSYLSTKDALEPIVKMVILAPLLRIAGFFRPPFKVTAEKKVELMTEDEGLMVRGLIDLLVFHNQIWIVTIEAKRTAYSLKLAFPQVLTYMLTSPNTQPIVSGLVTNGSEFRFIQLHKSEKLEEKPSYMMSDLLSIGVTIFTELHRF
;
A
#
# COMPACT_ATOMS: atom_id res chain seq x y z
N MET A 1 -2.43 31.57 -3.39
CA MET A 1 -1.69 30.35 -3.81
C MET A 1 -2.03 29.27 -2.81
N PRO A 2 -2.29 28.02 -3.24
CA PRO A 2 -2.59 26.95 -2.31
C PRO A 2 -1.40 26.69 -1.37
N GLN A 3 -1.70 26.34 -0.14
CA GLN A 3 -0.70 25.82 0.78
C GLN A 3 -0.20 24.47 0.23
N THR A 4 1.12 24.25 0.19
CA THR A 4 1.69 22.99 -0.30
C THR A 4 2.30 22.21 0.86
N LEU A 5 1.85 20.96 1.04
CA LEU A 5 2.39 20.00 2.01
C LEU A 5 3.03 18.80 1.30
N GLN A 6 4.00 18.17 1.94
CA GLN A 6 4.47 16.87 1.50
C GLN A 6 3.56 15.76 2.06
N ALA A 7 3.31 14.71 1.28
CA ALA A 7 2.43 13.60 1.70
C ALA A 7 2.86 12.94 3.03
N ARG A 8 4.16 12.97 3.35
CA ARG A 8 4.70 12.48 4.63
C ARG A 8 4.39 13.39 5.84
N GLU A 9 3.92 14.61 5.60
CA GLU A 9 3.61 15.62 6.63
C GLU A 9 2.13 15.67 6.95
N ILE A 10 1.28 15.10 6.07
CA ILE A 10 -0.16 15.03 6.29
C ILE A 10 -0.51 14.02 7.37
N ASN A 11 -1.53 14.29 8.16
CA ASN A 11 -2.06 13.37 9.16
C ASN A 11 -3.48 12.90 8.82
N LEU A 12 -4.01 11.92 9.59
CA LEU A 12 -5.34 11.37 9.32
C LEU A 12 -6.46 12.38 9.56
N ASP A 13 -6.31 13.26 10.55
CA ASP A 13 -7.33 14.27 10.86
C ASP A 13 -7.47 15.24 9.68
N GLN A 14 -6.35 15.68 9.10
CA GLN A 14 -6.37 16.49 7.88
C GLN A 14 -7.02 15.77 6.69
N LEU A 15 -6.75 14.47 6.48
CA LEU A 15 -7.42 13.72 5.42
C LEU A 15 -8.93 13.60 5.64
N GLN A 16 -9.37 13.52 6.90
CA GLN A 16 -10.80 13.50 7.24
C GLN A 16 -11.46 14.86 7.05
N GLU A 17 -10.80 15.93 7.46
CA GLU A 17 -11.32 17.30 7.39
C GLU A 17 -11.31 17.83 5.95
N ASP A 18 -10.15 17.77 5.28
CA ASP A 18 -9.92 18.42 3.99
C ASP A 18 -10.40 17.58 2.80
N PHE A 19 -10.37 16.24 2.91
CA PHE A 19 -10.73 15.32 1.82
C PHE A 19 -11.94 14.42 2.15
N GLY A 20 -12.56 14.61 3.31
CA GLY A 20 -13.77 13.89 3.71
C GLY A 20 -13.56 12.39 3.95
N LEU A 21 -12.32 11.93 4.15
CA LEU A 21 -11.99 10.52 4.28
C LEU A 21 -12.58 9.90 5.56
N VAL A 22 -13.27 8.75 5.45
CA VAL A 22 -13.91 8.06 6.57
C VAL A 22 -13.24 6.72 6.85
N HIS A 23 -12.93 6.44 8.11
CA HIS A 23 -12.41 5.14 8.52
C HIS A 23 -13.55 4.15 8.80
N LEU A 24 -13.67 3.09 8.02
CA LEU A 24 -14.59 1.99 8.26
C LEU A 24 -13.93 0.95 9.17
N ARG A 25 -14.59 0.63 10.27
CA ARG A 25 -14.09 -0.35 11.25
C ARG A 25 -14.56 -1.79 10.97
N ASP A 26 -15.40 -1.98 9.96
CA ASP A 26 -15.92 -3.30 9.63
C ASP A 26 -14.89 -4.13 8.87
N ARG A 27 -14.36 -5.15 9.57
CA ARG A 27 -13.35 -6.06 9.02
C ARG A 27 -13.90 -7.10 8.05
N LYS A 28 -15.23 -7.28 7.98
CA LYS A 28 -15.85 -8.28 7.11
C LYS A 28 -15.67 -7.96 5.64
N LEU A 29 -15.58 -6.68 5.32
CA LEU A 29 -15.36 -6.22 3.93
C LEU A 29 -14.00 -6.63 3.35
N PHE A 30 -12.98 -6.83 4.18
CA PHE A 30 -11.70 -7.41 3.75
C PHE A 30 -11.81 -8.92 3.44
N ALA A 31 -12.82 -9.58 4.01
CA ALA A 31 -13.06 -11.02 3.89
C ALA A 31 -14.07 -11.39 2.77
N GLU A 32 -14.80 -10.42 2.23
CA GLU A 32 -15.79 -10.64 1.16
C GLU A 32 -15.10 -10.84 -0.18
N GLY A 33 -14.76 -12.07 -0.44
CA GLY A 33 -14.18 -12.58 -1.66
C GLY A 33 -13.30 -13.78 -1.35
N SER A 34 -13.91 -14.91 -1.02
CA SER A 34 -13.20 -16.19 -0.96
C SER A 34 -12.76 -16.57 -2.39
N ILE A 35 -11.74 -15.91 -2.88
CA ILE A 35 -10.99 -16.39 -4.03
C ILE A 35 -10.20 -17.58 -3.49
N GLU A 36 -10.38 -18.77 -4.08
CA GLU A 36 -9.46 -19.88 -3.87
C GLU A 36 -8.05 -19.41 -4.30
N LEU A 37 -7.23 -19.11 -3.33
CA LEU A 37 -5.88 -18.63 -3.56
C LEU A 37 -4.99 -19.83 -3.92
N PRO A 38 -4.11 -19.69 -4.91
CA PRO A 38 -3.19 -20.75 -5.27
C PRO A 38 -2.32 -21.13 -4.08
N SER A 39 -2.14 -22.42 -3.84
CA SER A 39 -1.18 -22.90 -2.85
C SER A 39 0.23 -22.51 -3.26
N LEU A 40 1.04 -22.09 -2.31
CA LEU A 40 2.47 -21.89 -2.53
C LEU A 40 3.13 -23.20 -2.97
N THR A 41 3.94 -23.11 -4.00
CA THR A 41 4.84 -24.21 -4.38
C THR A 41 5.97 -24.37 -3.35
N VAL A 42 6.60 -25.54 -3.31
CA VAL A 42 7.76 -25.79 -2.45
C VAL A 42 8.90 -24.79 -2.71
N ALA A 43 9.09 -24.38 -3.98
CA ALA A 43 10.11 -23.39 -4.35
C ALA A 43 9.77 -21.99 -3.81
N GLU A 44 8.51 -21.58 -3.84
CA GLU A 44 8.06 -20.29 -3.30
C GLU A 44 8.14 -20.27 -1.77
N MET A 45 7.77 -21.36 -1.09
CA MET A 45 7.94 -21.47 0.36
C MET A 45 9.41 -21.33 0.76
N LYS A 46 10.30 -22.04 0.07
CA LYS A 46 11.74 -21.94 0.31
C LYS A 46 12.26 -20.51 0.12
N LEU A 47 11.81 -19.82 -0.94
CA LEU A 47 12.20 -18.44 -1.19
C LEU A 47 11.70 -17.49 -0.08
N LEU A 48 10.50 -17.70 0.44
CA LEU A 48 9.98 -16.91 1.58
C LEU A 48 10.79 -17.15 2.85
N ASP A 49 11.22 -18.38 3.11
CA ASP A 49 12.09 -18.71 4.26
C ASP A 49 13.45 -18.01 4.09
N GLU A 50 14.07 -18.07 2.92
CA GLU A 50 15.32 -17.37 2.59
C GLU A 50 15.19 -15.86 2.81
N VAL A 51 14.11 -15.23 2.30
CA VAL A 51 13.82 -13.80 2.50
C VAL A 51 13.70 -13.45 3.99
N ASN A 52 13.04 -14.31 4.77
CA ASN A 52 12.87 -14.09 6.20
C ASN A 52 14.20 -14.19 6.96
N GLU A 53 15.05 -15.15 6.62
CA GLU A 53 16.39 -15.31 7.20
C GLU A 53 17.30 -14.12 6.87
N GLU A 54 17.36 -13.71 5.59
CA GLU A 54 18.16 -12.57 5.13
C GLU A 54 17.71 -11.27 5.81
N PHE A 55 16.41 -11.04 5.86
CA PHE A 55 15.86 -9.86 6.51
C PHE A 55 16.12 -9.87 8.02
N SER A 56 15.97 -11.02 8.69
CA SER A 56 16.27 -11.15 10.12
C SER A 56 17.71 -10.78 10.43
N TYR A 57 18.65 -11.18 9.59
CA TYR A 57 20.06 -10.79 9.72
C TYR A 57 20.27 -9.28 9.51
N LEU A 58 19.69 -8.71 8.47
CA LEU A 58 19.88 -7.28 8.10
C LEU A 58 19.15 -6.34 9.08
N SER A 59 18.01 -6.74 9.62
CA SER A 59 17.18 -5.92 10.50
C SER A 59 17.78 -5.74 11.92
N THR A 60 18.77 -6.54 12.31
CA THR A 60 19.47 -6.39 13.60
C THR A 60 20.08 -5.00 13.81
N LYS A 61 20.29 -4.23 12.73
CA LYS A 61 20.91 -2.89 12.72
C LYS A 61 19.97 -1.81 12.16
N ASP A 62 18.65 -1.94 12.33
CA ASP A 62 17.65 -1.01 11.77
C ASP A 62 17.79 -0.87 10.25
N ALA A 63 17.29 -1.87 9.51
CA ALA A 63 17.37 -1.87 8.05
C ALA A 63 16.69 -0.64 7.46
N LEU A 64 17.43 0.10 6.66
CA LEU A 64 16.94 1.30 5.97
C LEU A 64 15.92 0.92 4.89
N GLU A 65 15.06 1.86 4.54
CA GLU A 65 14.00 1.69 3.56
C GLU A 65 14.45 1.07 2.22
N PRO A 66 15.59 1.43 1.60
CA PRO A 66 16.06 0.77 0.39
C PRO A 66 16.33 -0.73 0.58
N ILE A 67 16.80 -1.13 1.77
CA ILE A 67 17.02 -2.55 2.10
C ILE A 67 15.69 -3.29 2.21
N VAL A 68 14.68 -2.70 2.85
CA VAL A 68 13.32 -3.26 2.89
C VAL A 68 12.75 -3.45 1.49
N LYS A 69 12.91 -2.46 0.61
CA LYS A 69 12.46 -2.55 -0.78
C LYS A 69 13.17 -3.69 -1.55
N MET A 70 14.47 -3.84 -1.37
CA MET A 70 15.28 -4.79 -2.12
C MET A 70 15.16 -6.21 -1.61
N VAL A 71 15.26 -6.40 -0.29
CA VAL A 71 15.32 -7.74 0.34
C VAL A 71 13.93 -8.32 0.58
N ILE A 72 12.92 -7.47 0.82
CA ILE A 72 11.56 -7.91 1.13
C ILE A 72 10.62 -7.70 -0.05
N LEU A 73 10.41 -6.45 -0.48
CA LEU A 73 9.37 -6.15 -1.46
C LEU A 73 9.66 -6.75 -2.84
N ALA A 74 10.90 -6.69 -3.31
CA ALA A 74 11.21 -7.20 -4.64
C ALA A 74 10.99 -8.73 -4.75
N PRO A 75 11.45 -9.58 -3.82
CA PRO A 75 11.10 -11.01 -3.82
C PRO A 75 9.59 -11.26 -3.72
N LEU A 76 8.87 -10.58 -2.83
CA LEU A 76 7.43 -10.75 -2.66
C LEU A 76 6.65 -10.40 -3.93
N LEU A 77 6.95 -9.27 -4.57
CA LEU A 77 6.32 -8.85 -5.84
C LEU A 77 6.64 -9.82 -6.97
N ARG A 78 7.83 -10.42 -6.96
CA ARG A 78 8.23 -11.45 -7.92
C ARG A 78 7.41 -12.73 -7.77
N ILE A 79 7.24 -13.21 -6.53
CA ILE A 79 6.43 -14.40 -6.23
C ILE A 79 4.97 -14.13 -6.60
N ALA A 80 4.44 -12.96 -6.26
CA ALA A 80 3.10 -12.54 -6.62
C ALA A 80 2.88 -12.31 -8.13
N GLY A 81 3.92 -12.47 -8.96
CA GLY A 81 3.82 -12.37 -10.41
C GLY A 81 3.80 -10.95 -10.98
N PHE A 82 3.94 -9.92 -10.15
CA PHE A 82 3.81 -8.53 -10.58
C PHE A 82 4.91 -8.03 -11.52
N PHE A 83 6.03 -8.75 -11.65
CA PHE A 83 7.07 -8.44 -12.63
C PHE A 83 6.84 -9.09 -14.01
N ARG A 84 5.66 -9.67 -14.24
CA ARG A 84 5.29 -10.32 -15.51
C ARG A 84 4.07 -9.64 -16.13
N PRO A 85 3.91 -9.71 -17.46
CA PRO A 85 2.67 -9.28 -18.08
C PRO A 85 1.45 -9.97 -17.42
N PRO A 86 0.33 -9.26 -17.27
CA PRO A 86 0.03 -7.94 -17.81
C PRO A 86 0.46 -6.75 -16.93
N PHE A 87 1.07 -7.01 -15.78
CA PHE A 87 1.42 -5.99 -14.80
C PHE A 87 2.64 -5.17 -15.21
N LYS A 88 2.70 -3.95 -14.71
CA LYS A 88 3.86 -3.07 -14.77
C LYS A 88 4.13 -2.52 -13.37
N VAL A 89 5.40 -2.36 -13.04
CA VAL A 89 5.85 -1.78 -11.77
C VAL A 89 6.63 -0.51 -12.07
N THR A 90 6.34 0.55 -11.36
CA THR A 90 7.13 1.79 -11.36
C THR A 90 7.49 2.19 -9.93
N ALA A 91 8.63 2.86 -9.79
CA ALA A 91 9.07 3.44 -8.54
C ALA A 91 9.03 4.97 -8.63
N GLU A 92 8.95 5.63 -7.47
CA GLU A 92 9.05 7.09 -7.33
C GLU A 92 8.05 7.86 -8.21
N LYS A 93 6.81 7.34 -8.31
CA LYS A 93 5.75 7.98 -9.05
C LYS A 93 5.31 9.27 -8.36
N LYS A 94 5.52 10.41 -9.01
CA LYS A 94 5.03 11.71 -8.52
C LYS A 94 3.52 11.76 -8.56
N VAL A 95 2.92 12.27 -7.48
CA VAL A 95 1.48 12.48 -7.35
C VAL A 95 1.21 13.82 -6.67
N GLU A 96 0.06 14.39 -7.01
CA GLU A 96 -0.47 15.63 -6.41
C GLU A 96 -1.95 15.42 -6.09
N LEU A 97 -2.35 15.77 -4.87
CA LEU A 97 -3.72 15.78 -4.39
C LEU A 97 -4.09 17.22 -4.02
N MET A 98 -5.21 17.72 -4.50
CA MET A 98 -5.68 19.07 -4.25
C MET A 98 -7.07 19.01 -3.62
N THR A 99 -7.35 19.89 -2.66
CA THR A 99 -8.70 20.08 -2.11
C THR A 99 -9.63 20.72 -3.15
N GLU A 100 -10.94 20.53 -3.01
CA GLU A 100 -11.94 21.07 -3.95
C GLU A 100 -11.92 22.61 -4.03
N ASP A 101 -11.60 23.27 -2.93
CA ASP A 101 -11.48 24.73 -2.84
C ASP A 101 -10.10 25.26 -3.31
N GLU A 102 -9.22 24.34 -3.79
CA GLU A 102 -7.84 24.64 -4.19
C GLU A 102 -6.99 25.29 -3.09
N GLY A 103 -7.42 25.20 -1.81
CA GLY A 103 -6.73 25.79 -0.67
C GLY A 103 -5.48 25.02 -0.24
N LEU A 104 -5.50 23.70 -0.39
CA LEU A 104 -4.41 22.79 -0.02
C LEU A 104 -3.98 21.91 -1.19
N MET A 105 -2.66 21.84 -1.43
CA MET A 105 -2.05 20.90 -2.37
C MET A 105 -1.10 19.98 -1.62
N VAL A 106 -1.30 18.66 -1.75
CA VAL A 106 -0.40 17.66 -1.17
C VAL A 106 0.39 16.98 -2.28
N ARG A 107 1.71 16.97 -2.15
CA ARG A 107 2.64 16.36 -3.12
C ARG A 107 3.37 15.18 -2.50
N GLY A 108 3.66 14.17 -3.33
CA GLY A 108 4.43 13.02 -2.87
C GLY A 108 5.02 12.18 -3.98
N LEU A 109 5.77 11.17 -3.54
CA LEU A 109 6.38 10.16 -4.38
C LEU A 109 5.95 8.80 -3.87
N ILE A 110 5.24 8.03 -4.68
CA ILE A 110 4.88 6.65 -4.37
C ILE A 110 6.14 5.80 -4.48
N ASP A 111 6.47 5.06 -3.43
CA ASP A 111 7.65 4.21 -3.42
C ASP A 111 7.64 3.16 -4.52
N LEU A 112 6.57 2.37 -4.57
CA LEU A 112 6.33 1.38 -5.62
C LEU A 112 4.84 1.39 -6.00
N LEU A 113 4.56 1.35 -7.29
CA LEU A 113 3.22 1.25 -7.83
C LEU A 113 3.16 0.09 -8.82
N VAL A 114 2.26 -0.85 -8.55
CA VAL A 114 1.87 -1.91 -9.50
C VAL A 114 0.62 -1.44 -10.25
N PHE A 115 0.63 -1.54 -11.57
CA PHE A 115 -0.50 -1.13 -12.40
C PHE A 115 -0.66 -1.99 -13.64
N HIS A 116 -1.88 -1.99 -14.20
CA HIS A 116 -2.23 -2.65 -15.46
C HIS A 116 -3.16 -1.72 -16.25
N ASN A 117 -2.80 -1.40 -17.51
CA ASN A 117 -3.61 -0.54 -18.40
C ASN A 117 -4.08 0.76 -17.73
N GLN A 118 -3.20 1.45 -17.02
CA GLN A 118 -3.45 2.67 -16.24
C GLN A 118 -4.28 2.47 -14.95
N ILE A 119 -4.83 1.29 -14.69
CA ILE A 119 -5.48 0.96 -13.43
C ILE A 119 -4.40 0.64 -12.40
N TRP A 120 -4.41 1.35 -11.28
CA TRP A 120 -3.52 1.08 -10.15
C TRP A 120 -4.01 -0.16 -9.41
N ILE A 121 -3.17 -1.17 -9.35
CA ILE A 121 -3.47 -2.44 -8.67
C ILE A 121 -3.14 -2.34 -7.20
N VAL A 122 -1.90 -1.94 -6.88
CA VAL A 122 -1.50 -1.70 -5.50
C VAL A 122 -0.48 -0.57 -5.40
N THR A 123 -0.74 0.36 -4.47
CA THR A 123 0.17 1.44 -4.08
C THR A 123 0.95 1.00 -2.85
N ILE A 124 2.27 1.02 -2.91
CA ILE A 124 3.13 0.49 -1.85
C ILE A 124 3.98 1.62 -1.26
N GLU A 125 3.96 1.72 0.06
CA GLU A 125 4.81 2.60 0.84
C GLU A 125 5.70 1.75 1.75
N ALA A 126 7.01 1.88 1.59
CA ALA A 126 8.00 1.21 2.42
C ALA A 126 8.57 2.16 3.47
N LYS A 127 8.99 1.62 4.60
CA LYS A 127 9.63 2.35 5.69
C LYS A 127 10.81 1.55 6.23
N ARG A 128 11.74 2.23 6.92
CA ARG A 128 12.79 1.55 7.69
C ARG A 128 12.20 0.72 8.82
N THR A 129 12.91 -0.30 9.28
CA THR A 129 12.41 -1.31 10.25
C THR A 129 11.91 -0.71 11.56
N ALA A 130 12.59 0.30 12.11
CA ALA A 130 12.17 0.94 13.37
C ALA A 130 10.99 1.90 13.22
N TYR A 131 10.44 2.10 12.01
CA TYR A 131 9.35 3.04 11.77
C TYR A 131 7.98 2.42 12.06
N SER A 132 7.15 3.11 12.83
CA SER A 132 5.77 2.69 13.06
C SER A 132 4.92 2.85 11.80
N LEU A 133 4.28 1.78 11.34
CA LEU A 133 3.42 1.81 10.16
C LEU A 133 2.24 2.79 10.30
N LYS A 134 1.79 3.07 11.53
CA LYS A 134 0.70 4.01 11.79
C LYS A 134 0.98 5.41 11.24
N LEU A 135 2.24 5.83 11.24
CA LEU A 135 2.67 7.12 10.73
C LEU A 135 2.74 7.19 9.20
N ALA A 136 2.73 6.05 8.53
CA ALA A 136 2.75 5.97 7.06
C ALA A 136 1.34 5.89 6.44
N PHE A 137 0.28 5.60 7.23
CA PHE A 137 -1.07 5.46 6.69
C PHE A 137 -1.59 6.73 6.00
N PRO A 138 -1.45 7.94 6.57
CA PRO A 138 -1.90 9.14 5.87
C PRO A 138 -1.21 9.33 4.54
N GLN A 139 0.07 9.01 4.45
CA GLN A 139 0.88 9.14 3.25
C GLN A 139 0.37 8.21 2.14
N VAL A 140 0.18 6.91 2.42
CA VAL A 140 -0.32 5.97 1.41
C VAL A 140 -1.77 6.26 1.02
N LEU A 141 -2.63 6.65 1.97
CA LEU A 141 -4.01 7.05 1.70
C LEU A 141 -4.07 8.28 0.77
N THR A 142 -3.18 9.26 0.98
CA THR A 142 -3.03 10.41 0.06
C THR A 142 -2.72 9.91 -1.36
N TYR A 143 -1.80 8.97 -1.51
CA TYR A 143 -1.47 8.40 -2.83
C TYR A 143 -2.67 7.68 -3.45
N MET A 144 -3.38 6.89 -2.67
CA MET A 144 -4.55 6.14 -3.13
C MET A 144 -5.68 7.07 -3.60
N LEU A 145 -5.87 8.22 -2.94
CA LEU A 145 -6.84 9.25 -3.36
C LEU A 145 -6.50 9.84 -4.73
N THR A 146 -5.22 9.91 -5.10
CA THR A 146 -4.79 10.40 -6.44
C THR A 146 -4.95 9.37 -7.55
N SER A 147 -5.31 8.12 -7.24
CA SER A 147 -5.44 7.06 -8.24
C SER A 147 -6.45 7.47 -9.35
N PRO A 148 -6.11 7.30 -10.62
CA PRO A 148 -7.02 7.55 -11.74
C PRO A 148 -8.07 6.43 -11.92
N ASN A 149 -8.07 5.41 -11.06
CA ASN A 149 -8.98 4.28 -11.18
C ASN A 149 -10.44 4.74 -11.21
N THR A 150 -11.18 4.24 -12.19
CA THR A 150 -12.64 4.33 -12.25
C THR A 150 -13.33 3.26 -11.41
N GLN A 151 -12.57 2.24 -11.00
CA GLN A 151 -13.07 1.20 -10.09
C GLN A 151 -13.23 1.77 -8.67
N PRO A 152 -14.25 1.32 -7.93
CA PRO A 152 -14.55 1.87 -6.61
C PRO A 152 -13.48 1.57 -5.56
N ILE A 153 -12.68 0.52 -5.75
CA ILE A 153 -11.69 0.08 -4.78
C ILE A 153 -10.28 0.33 -5.30
N VAL A 154 -9.46 0.97 -4.47
CA VAL A 154 -8.02 1.14 -4.67
C VAL A 154 -7.30 0.45 -3.52
N SER A 155 -6.27 -0.32 -3.83
CA SER A 155 -5.50 -1.07 -2.83
C SER A 155 -4.17 -0.42 -2.51
N GLY A 156 -3.76 -0.53 -1.26
CA GLY A 156 -2.49 -0.05 -0.75
C GLY A 156 -1.83 -1.06 0.18
N LEU A 157 -0.52 -0.97 0.28
CA LEU A 157 0.31 -1.74 1.19
C LEU A 157 1.31 -0.83 1.89
N VAL A 158 1.40 -0.92 3.19
CA VAL A 158 2.45 -0.28 3.99
C VAL A 158 3.28 -1.35 4.68
N THR A 159 4.59 -1.21 4.62
CA THR A 159 5.51 -2.15 5.28
C THR A 159 6.78 -1.46 5.79
N ASN A 160 7.33 -2.01 6.88
CA ASN A 160 8.67 -1.72 7.36
C ASN A 160 9.58 -2.97 7.27
N GLY A 161 9.14 -3.98 6.54
CA GLY A 161 9.81 -5.25 6.37
C GLY A 161 9.45 -6.30 7.42
N SER A 162 9.24 -5.91 8.68
CA SER A 162 8.80 -6.82 9.75
C SER A 162 7.28 -6.94 9.79
N GLU A 163 6.59 -5.86 9.49
CA GLU A 163 5.14 -5.75 9.55
C GLU A 163 4.59 -5.29 8.21
N PHE A 164 3.42 -5.79 7.87
CA PHE A 164 2.69 -5.45 6.66
C PHE A 164 1.25 -5.11 6.99
N ARG A 165 0.71 -4.11 6.32
CA ARG A 165 -0.71 -3.77 6.43
C ARG A 165 -1.27 -3.38 5.07
N PHE A 166 -2.28 -4.13 4.66
CA PHE A 166 -3.07 -3.80 3.48
C PHE A 166 -4.14 -2.77 3.81
N ILE A 167 -4.44 -1.93 2.85
CA ILE A 167 -5.43 -0.87 2.94
C ILE A 167 -6.32 -0.97 1.70
N GLN A 168 -7.62 -0.86 1.87
CA GLN A 168 -8.57 -0.67 0.78
C GLN A 168 -9.22 0.71 0.94
N LEU A 169 -9.13 1.52 -0.10
CA LEU A 169 -9.82 2.78 -0.22
C LEU A 169 -11.00 2.59 -1.15
N HIS A 170 -12.20 2.86 -0.65
CA HIS A 170 -13.42 2.90 -1.43
C HIS A 170 -13.66 4.33 -1.88
N LYS A 171 -13.56 4.57 -3.18
CA LYS A 171 -13.95 5.84 -3.79
C LYS A 171 -15.47 5.84 -3.94
N SER A 172 -16.11 6.91 -3.55
CA SER A 172 -17.53 7.07 -3.80
C SER A 172 -17.79 7.35 -5.29
N GLU A 173 -18.75 6.64 -5.87
CA GLU A 173 -19.27 6.95 -7.21
C GLU A 173 -20.34 8.06 -7.18
N LYS A 174 -20.85 8.39 -6.00
CA LYS A 174 -21.89 9.41 -5.80
C LYS A 174 -21.28 10.65 -5.17
N LEU A 175 -21.62 11.80 -5.71
CA LEU A 175 -21.16 13.12 -5.22
C LEU A 175 -21.46 13.37 -3.73
N GLU A 176 -22.43 12.67 -3.14
CA GLU A 176 -22.84 12.86 -1.75
C GLU A 176 -22.19 11.87 -0.77
N GLU A 177 -21.52 10.85 -1.27
CA GLU A 177 -20.84 9.83 -0.44
C GLU A 177 -19.36 10.16 -0.29
N LYS A 178 -18.88 10.14 0.94
CA LYS A 178 -17.47 10.40 1.26
C LYS A 178 -16.60 9.17 0.94
N PRO A 179 -15.35 9.36 0.45
CA PRO A 179 -14.42 8.26 0.32
C PRO A 179 -14.17 7.62 1.68
N SER A 180 -14.04 6.29 1.71
CA SER A 180 -13.83 5.56 2.95
C SER A 180 -12.71 4.55 2.82
N TYR A 181 -12.07 4.18 3.92
CA TYR A 181 -10.97 3.21 3.90
C TYR A 181 -11.08 2.18 5.03
N MET A 182 -10.48 1.02 4.78
CA MET A 182 -10.32 -0.07 5.73
C MET A 182 -8.88 -0.53 5.76
N MET A 183 -8.49 -1.17 6.86
CA MET A 183 -7.16 -1.74 7.03
C MET A 183 -7.24 -3.20 7.49
N SER A 184 -6.36 -4.05 6.94
CA SER A 184 -6.15 -5.42 7.43
C SER A 184 -5.58 -5.42 8.85
N ASP A 185 -5.55 -6.59 9.49
CA ASP A 185 -4.68 -6.82 10.63
C ASP A 185 -3.21 -6.72 10.23
N LEU A 186 -2.34 -6.56 11.21
CA LEU A 186 -0.90 -6.60 10.97
C LEU A 186 -0.49 -8.02 10.58
N LEU A 187 0.31 -8.14 9.53
CA LEU A 187 0.85 -9.38 9.02
C LEU A 187 2.38 -9.35 9.12
N SER A 188 2.98 -10.51 9.28
CA SER A 188 4.43 -10.72 9.16
C SER A 188 4.75 -11.50 7.89
N ILE A 189 6.03 -11.58 7.51
CA ILE A 189 6.47 -12.36 6.35
C ILE A 189 6.02 -13.81 6.50
N GLY A 190 5.39 -14.35 5.45
CA GLY A 190 4.93 -15.73 5.42
C GLY A 190 3.80 -15.95 4.42
N VAL A 191 3.17 -17.12 4.49
CA VAL A 191 2.10 -17.54 3.58
C VAL A 191 0.97 -16.51 3.50
N THR A 192 0.59 -15.89 4.61
CA THR A 192 -0.52 -14.94 4.68
C THR A 192 -0.30 -13.72 3.80
N ILE A 193 0.93 -13.17 3.77
CA ILE A 193 1.22 -12.00 2.93
C ILE A 193 1.19 -12.33 1.45
N PHE A 194 1.68 -13.52 1.08
CA PHE A 194 1.59 -14.02 -0.28
C PHE A 194 0.13 -14.16 -0.71
N THR A 195 -0.69 -14.73 0.18
CA THR A 195 -2.14 -14.86 -0.01
C THR A 195 -2.80 -13.52 -0.28
N GLU A 196 -2.49 -12.49 0.51
CA GLU A 196 -3.06 -11.16 0.32
C GLU A 196 -2.58 -10.49 -0.99
N LEU A 197 -1.32 -10.66 -1.38
CA LEU A 197 -0.81 -10.12 -2.65
C LEU A 197 -1.44 -10.78 -3.87
N HIS A 198 -1.88 -12.04 -3.80
CA HIS A 198 -2.55 -12.73 -4.90
C HIS A 198 -4.03 -12.39 -5.06
N ARG A 199 -4.59 -11.55 -4.17
CA ARG A 199 -5.96 -11.04 -4.31
C ARG A 199 -6.09 -9.91 -5.33
N PHE A 200 -4.99 -9.36 -5.79
CA PHE A 200 -4.91 -8.30 -6.78
C PHE A 200 -4.62 -8.85 -8.18
#